data_b0c322813d84f08c9bec8e48bf659a60
#
_entry.id   b0c322813d84f08c9bec8e48bf659a60
#
_cell.length_a   1.000
_cell.length_b   1.000
_cell.length_c   1.000
_cell.angle_alpha   90.00
_cell.angle_beta   90.00
_cell.angle_gamma   90.00
#
_symmetry.space_group_name_H-M   'P 1'
#
loop_
_entity.id
_entity.type
_entity.pdbx_description
1 polymer ?
#
loop_
_entity_poly.entity_id
_entity_poly.type
_entity_poly.pdbx_seq_one_letter_code
_entity_poly.pdbx_strand_id
1 'polypeptide(L)'
;ILNNDLKYVFFCNSGGESIDGALKISYKYFNGNKKIVLCSDRSFHGKTIGSGSISSGDNFVSKGTRFSFQKIPGVTKYKFNNIENLKKVIEKNKKNIYALFIEPFSCSTMTESSKDFLIAAKHLCQKNKILMVFDEIYSGFGKCGYDFYFKKYGIKPDIITLSKSLGGGKSSISAYVTNKDVFKKSYGTLGGSLLHSTTYNSLAEECATVIETTKLINEDKIIKNLSKLDTLIKSKLDNLKSKYP
;
A
#
# COMPACT_ATOMS: atom_id res chain seq x y z
N ILE A 1 1.62 -17.02 2.35
CA ILE A 1 1.91 -16.01 1.33
C ILE A 1 2.70 -14.83 1.91
N LEU A 2 2.24 -14.23 3.01
CA LEU A 2 2.99 -13.19 3.73
C LEU A 2 4.18 -13.81 4.49
N ASN A 3 5.18 -13.00 4.80
CA ASN A 3 6.30 -13.46 5.63
C ASN A 3 5.90 -13.56 7.11
N ASN A 4 6.78 -14.17 7.92
CA ASN A 4 6.51 -14.43 9.32
C ASN A 4 6.33 -13.19 10.21
N ASP A 5 6.65 -12.00 9.75
CA ASP A 5 6.58 -10.77 10.53
C ASP A 5 5.22 -10.06 10.39
N LEU A 6 4.56 -10.16 9.22
CA LEU A 6 3.26 -9.56 8.94
C LEU A 6 2.14 -10.58 9.21
N LYS A 7 1.58 -10.57 10.43
CA LYS A 7 0.65 -11.60 10.93
C LYS A 7 -0.67 -11.07 11.46
N TYR A 8 -0.77 -9.78 11.75
CA TYR A 8 -1.96 -9.19 12.33
C TYR A 8 -2.76 -8.53 11.23
N VAL A 9 -3.90 -9.12 10.92
CA VAL A 9 -4.77 -8.73 9.81
C VAL A 9 -6.02 -8.07 10.35
N PHE A 10 -6.42 -6.96 9.76
CA PHE A 10 -7.75 -6.39 9.91
C PHE A 10 -8.41 -6.31 8.54
N PHE A 11 -9.57 -6.95 8.40
CA PHE A 11 -10.33 -6.93 7.17
C PHE A 11 -11.21 -5.69 7.09
N CYS A 12 -11.37 -5.18 5.87
CA CYS A 12 -12.22 -4.07 5.49
C CYS A 12 -12.93 -4.45 4.18
N ASN A 13 -13.81 -3.57 3.67
CA ASN A 13 -14.59 -3.86 2.47
C ASN A 13 -14.01 -3.24 1.20
N SER A 14 -13.21 -2.19 1.32
CA SER A 14 -12.62 -1.49 0.17
C SER A 14 -11.17 -1.07 0.42
N GLY A 15 -10.42 -0.89 -0.68
CA GLY A 15 -9.03 -0.43 -0.60
C GLY A 15 -8.88 0.91 0.13
N GLY A 16 -9.82 1.85 -0.06
CA GLY A 16 -9.85 3.13 0.67
C GLY A 16 -9.96 2.92 2.18
N GLU A 17 -10.81 2.00 2.63
CA GLU A 17 -10.94 1.67 4.05
C GLU A 17 -9.66 1.03 4.62
N SER A 18 -9.00 0.16 3.86
CA SER A 18 -7.72 -0.43 4.32
C SER A 18 -6.62 0.62 4.47
N ILE A 19 -6.60 1.63 3.61
CA ILE A 19 -5.71 2.78 3.73
C ILE A 19 -6.08 3.64 4.96
N ASP A 20 -7.36 3.92 5.18
CA ASP A 20 -7.82 4.67 6.35
C ASP A 20 -7.48 3.92 7.65
N GLY A 21 -7.62 2.59 7.65
CA GLY A 21 -7.18 1.72 8.74
C GLY A 21 -5.68 1.79 8.99
N ALA A 22 -4.87 1.75 7.91
CA ALA A 22 -3.42 1.88 7.99
C ALA A 22 -2.97 3.27 8.49
N LEU A 23 -3.64 4.34 8.07
CA LEU A 23 -3.44 5.69 8.60
C LEU A 23 -3.73 5.74 10.10
N LYS A 24 -4.88 5.21 10.51
CA LYS A 24 -5.36 5.23 11.90
C LYS A 24 -4.44 4.44 12.83
N ILE A 25 -4.06 3.21 12.46
CA ILE A 25 -3.15 2.39 13.27
C ILE A 25 -1.77 3.02 13.38
N SER A 26 -1.25 3.60 12.28
CA SER A 26 0.03 4.28 12.26
C SER A 26 0.05 5.52 13.16
N TYR A 27 -1.01 6.31 13.14
CA TYR A 27 -1.18 7.46 14.02
C TYR A 27 -1.27 7.04 15.49
N LYS A 28 -2.05 5.99 15.77
CA LYS A 28 -2.24 5.44 17.11
C LYS A 28 -0.96 4.84 17.70
N TYR A 29 -0.11 4.23 16.86
CA TYR A 29 1.19 3.68 17.28
C TYR A 29 2.04 4.70 18.06
N PHE A 30 1.94 5.98 17.72
CA PHE A 30 2.61 7.08 18.41
C PHE A 30 1.71 7.83 19.40
N ASN A 31 0.56 7.27 19.78
CA ASN A 31 -0.44 7.90 20.66
C ASN A 31 -0.81 9.33 20.22
N GLY A 32 -0.82 9.59 18.93
CA GLY A 32 -1.12 10.90 18.37
C GLY A 32 -0.04 11.98 18.61
N ASN A 33 1.13 11.61 19.13
CA ASN A 33 2.23 12.56 19.37
C ASN A 33 2.93 13.03 18.08
N LYS A 34 2.80 12.27 17.00
CA LYS A 34 3.28 12.64 15.67
C LYS A 34 2.10 12.98 14.77
N LYS A 35 2.23 14.03 13.95
CA LYS A 35 1.11 14.63 13.22
C LYS A 35 1.22 14.54 11.70
N ILE A 36 2.38 14.13 11.16
CA ILE A 36 2.67 14.20 9.73
C ILE A 36 2.67 12.79 9.12
N VAL A 37 1.97 12.66 8.00
CA VAL A 37 2.07 11.52 7.09
C VAL A 37 2.71 11.95 5.79
N LEU A 38 3.65 11.14 5.30
CA LEU A 38 4.30 11.35 4.02
C LEU A 38 3.68 10.48 2.94
N CYS A 39 3.47 11.06 1.77
CA CYS A 39 3.03 10.36 0.56
C CYS A 39 3.73 10.95 -0.68
N SER A 40 3.75 10.19 -1.78
CA SER A 40 4.31 10.67 -3.04
C SER A 40 3.42 11.75 -3.67
N ASP A 41 4.03 12.66 -4.43
CA ASP A 41 3.31 13.62 -5.29
C ASP A 41 2.62 12.96 -6.50
N ARG A 42 2.83 11.64 -6.71
CA ARG A 42 2.23 10.85 -7.79
C ARG A 42 1.48 9.61 -7.29
N SER A 43 1.08 9.56 -6.03
CA SER A 43 0.40 8.41 -5.43
C SER A 43 -1.11 8.42 -5.65
N PHE A 44 -1.69 7.22 -5.67
CA PHE A 44 -3.12 7.00 -5.59
C PHE A 44 -3.45 5.93 -4.55
N HIS A 45 -4.05 6.35 -3.45
CA HIS A 45 -4.37 5.46 -2.32
C HIS A 45 -5.88 5.26 -2.10
N GLY A 46 -6.72 5.91 -2.89
CA GLY A 46 -8.18 5.79 -2.78
C GLY A 46 -8.91 7.13 -2.80
N LYS A 47 -10.22 7.08 -2.52
CA LYS A 47 -11.14 8.22 -2.64
C LYS A 47 -11.95 8.53 -1.38
N THR A 48 -11.69 7.87 -0.25
CA THR A 48 -12.22 8.31 1.06
C THR A 48 -11.53 9.61 1.48
N ILE A 49 -12.03 10.30 2.48
CA ILE A 49 -11.40 11.55 2.96
C ILE A 49 -9.93 11.28 3.36
N GLY A 50 -9.64 10.19 4.09
CA GLY A 50 -8.27 9.85 4.49
C GLY A 50 -7.40 9.42 3.32
N SER A 51 -7.78 8.38 2.60
CA SER A 51 -7.02 7.86 1.47
C SER A 51 -6.89 8.87 0.33
N GLY A 52 -7.93 9.65 0.06
CA GLY A 52 -7.92 10.74 -0.91
C GLY A 52 -6.98 11.88 -0.53
N SER A 53 -6.85 12.16 0.77
CA SER A 53 -5.93 13.20 1.26
C SER A 53 -4.46 12.90 0.98
N ILE A 54 -4.07 11.62 1.03
CA ILE A 54 -2.70 11.16 0.73
C ILE A 54 -2.51 10.75 -0.74
N SER A 55 -3.56 10.83 -1.56
CA SER A 55 -3.47 10.68 -3.01
C SER A 55 -3.06 11.98 -3.69
N SER A 56 -2.43 11.90 -4.87
CA SER A 56 -2.18 13.07 -5.71
C SER A 56 -3.39 13.28 -6.62
N GLY A 57 -4.16 14.33 -6.34
CA GLY A 57 -5.40 14.63 -7.07
C GLY A 57 -5.21 15.04 -8.54
N ASP A 58 -3.97 15.33 -8.95
CA ASP A 58 -3.70 15.98 -10.23
C ASP A 58 -3.67 15.02 -11.42
N ASN A 59 -3.58 13.70 -11.21
CA ASN A 59 -3.36 12.72 -12.28
C ASN A 59 -4.63 12.05 -12.83
N PHE A 60 -5.78 12.18 -12.14
CA PHE A 60 -7.02 11.47 -12.52
C PHE A 60 -8.18 12.37 -12.84
N VAL A 61 -7.97 13.66 -12.81
CA VAL A 61 -9.06 14.63 -12.97
C VAL A 61 -8.68 15.57 -14.12
N SER A 62 -9.53 15.66 -15.12
CA SER A 62 -9.39 16.65 -16.18
C SER A 62 -9.13 18.03 -15.59
N LYS A 63 -8.26 18.82 -16.20
CA LYS A 63 -7.96 20.20 -15.80
C LYS A 63 -9.28 20.93 -15.48
N GLY A 64 -9.49 21.30 -14.22
CA GLY A 64 -10.70 22.02 -13.79
C GLY A 64 -11.53 21.32 -12.72
N THR A 65 -11.39 20.00 -12.51
CA THR A 65 -12.11 19.28 -11.45
C THR A 65 -11.18 19.12 -10.24
N ARG A 66 -11.16 20.05 -9.33
CA ARG A 66 -10.45 19.90 -8.05
C ARG A 66 -11.32 19.11 -7.10
N PHE A 67 -10.74 18.10 -6.41
CA PHE A 67 -11.34 17.58 -5.18
C PHE A 67 -11.43 18.75 -4.19
N SER A 68 -12.64 19.24 -3.99
CA SER A 68 -12.91 20.42 -3.17
C SER A 68 -13.11 20.12 -1.69
N PHE A 69 -12.71 18.95 -1.20
CA PHE A 69 -12.80 18.64 0.22
C PHE A 69 -11.51 18.99 0.96
N GLN A 70 -11.64 19.37 2.22
CA GLN A 70 -10.51 19.63 3.09
C GLN A 70 -9.74 18.34 3.35
N LYS A 71 -8.44 18.35 3.08
CA LYS A 71 -7.56 17.21 3.39
C LYS A 71 -7.40 17.03 4.89
N ILE A 72 -7.13 15.79 5.31
CA ILE A 72 -6.74 15.53 6.70
C ILE A 72 -5.48 16.35 7.04
N PRO A 73 -5.34 16.84 8.28
CA PRO A 73 -4.17 17.62 8.70
C PRO A 73 -2.87 16.81 8.59
N GLY A 74 -1.76 17.49 8.35
CA GLY A 74 -0.42 16.90 8.41
C GLY A 74 0.01 16.11 7.19
N VAL A 75 -0.72 16.12 6.08
CA VAL A 75 -0.27 15.50 4.83
C VAL A 75 0.87 16.31 4.22
N THR A 76 1.99 15.63 4.00
CA THR A 76 3.17 16.24 3.36
C THR A 76 3.63 15.35 2.20
N LYS A 77 3.89 15.95 1.05
CA LYS A 77 4.29 15.23 -0.16
C LYS A 77 5.80 15.25 -0.36
N TYR A 78 6.32 14.14 -0.89
CA TYR A 78 7.67 14.06 -1.44
C TYR A 78 7.62 13.75 -2.94
N LYS A 79 8.69 14.09 -3.68
CA LYS A 79 8.79 13.81 -5.12
C LYS A 79 9.04 12.34 -5.38
N PHE A 80 8.21 11.72 -6.23
CA PHE A 80 8.32 10.31 -6.60
C PHE A 80 9.74 9.93 -7.02
N ASN A 81 10.25 8.80 -6.50
CA ASN A 81 11.60 8.26 -6.76
C ASN A 81 12.77 9.24 -6.51
N ASN A 82 12.57 10.30 -5.73
CA ASN A 82 13.61 11.28 -5.44
C ASN A 82 14.10 11.15 -4.00
N ILE A 83 15.23 10.46 -3.82
CA ILE A 83 15.83 10.18 -2.50
C ILE A 83 16.21 11.47 -1.78
N GLU A 84 16.82 12.43 -2.48
CA GLU A 84 17.29 13.68 -1.89
C GLU A 84 16.11 14.56 -1.43
N ASN A 85 15.03 14.58 -2.21
CA ASN A 85 13.82 15.26 -1.78
C ASN A 85 13.19 14.60 -0.55
N LEU A 86 13.12 13.25 -0.52
CA LEU A 86 12.60 12.52 0.64
C LEU A 86 13.44 12.81 1.90
N LYS A 87 14.78 12.81 1.80
CA LYS A 87 15.68 13.18 2.90
C LYS A 87 15.38 14.59 3.43
N LYS A 88 15.31 15.58 2.55
CA LYS A 88 15.01 16.97 2.94
C LYS A 88 13.66 17.10 3.64
N VAL A 89 12.62 16.42 3.14
CA VAL A 89 11.29 16.44 3.75
C VAL A 89 11.31 15.78 5.13
N ILE A 90 11.99 14.64 5.27
CA ILE A 90 12.13 13.96 6.57
C ILE A 90 12.91 14.81 7.57
N GLU A 91 14.03 15.41 7.17
CA GLU A 91 14.84 16.23 8.08
C GLU A 91 14.08 17.44 8.59
N LYS A 92 13.33 18.11 7.74
CA LYS A 92 12.47 19.24 8.12
C LYS A 92 11.43 18.86 9.18
N ASN A 93 10.94 17.61 9.18
CA ASN A 93 9.77 17.16 9.96
C ASN A 93 10.05 15.93 10.84
N LYS A 94 11.31 15.47 10.96
CA LYS A 94 11.70 14.14 11.45
C LYS A 94 11.07 13.68 12.78
N LYS A 95 10.88 14.58 13.71
CA LYS A 95 10.27 14.26 15.03
C LYS A 95 8.75 14.12 14.97
N ASN A 96 8.12 14.54 13.88
CA ASN A 96 6.68 14.68 13.78
C ASN A 96 6.03 13.73 12.75
N ILE A 97 6.83 12.93 12.02
CA ILE A 97 6.33 12.03 10.99
C ILE A 97 5.97 10.67 11.62
N TYR A 98 4.70 10.23 11.47
CA TYR A 98 4.28 8.93 11.96
C TYR A 98 4.38 7.82 10.90
N ALA A 99 4.15 8.13 9.61
CA ALA A 99 4.19 7.12 8.55
C ALA A 99 4.65 7.70 7.22
N LEU A 100 5.27 6.82 6.41
CA LEU A 100 5.58 7.03 4.99
C LEU A 100 4.79 6.00 4.19
N PHE A 101 3.84 6.47 3.37
CA PHE A 101 3.07 5.64 2.44
C PHE A 101 3.74 5.60 1.08
N ILE A 102 3.92 4.39 0.54
CA ILE A 102 4.53 4.14 -0.76
C ILE A 102 3.69 3.12 -1.53
N GLU A 103 3.37 3.42 -2.79
CA GLU A 103 3.02 2.41 -3.77
C GLU A 103 4.34 1.84 -4.32
N PRO A 104 4.68 0.56 -4.08
CA PRO A 104 5.90 -0.03 -4.66
C PRO A 104 5.84 -0.05 -6.18
N PHE A 105 4.63 -0.20 -6.72
CA PHE A 105 4.29 0.03 -8.12
C PHE A 105 3.10 0.98 -8.19
N SER A 106 3.31 2.15 -8.76
CA SER A 106 2.26 3.17 -8.84
C SER A 106 1.24 2.83 -9.92
N CYS A 107 -0.03 2.66 -9.51
CA CYS A 107 -1.11 2.41 -10.44
C CYS A 107 -1.49 3.65 -11.28
N SER A 108 -1.13 4.84 -10.83
CA SER A 108 -1.45 6.10 -11.53
C SER A 108 -0.47 6.44 -12.64
N THR A 109 0.79 6.11 -12.45
CA THR A 109 1.86 6.40 -13.42
C THR A 109 2.34 5.16 -14.15
N MET A 110 1.86 3.97 -13.76
CA MET A 110 2.30 2.67 -14.27
C MET A 110 3.83 2.49 -14.19
N THR A 111 4.42 3.02 -13.12
CA THR A 111 5.88 2.99 -12.89
C THR A 111 6.19 2.41 -11.51
N GLU A 112 7.31 1.73 -11.41
CA GLU A 112 7.79 1.20 -10.14
C GLU A 112 8.58 2.23 -9.33
N SER A 113 8.48 2.14 -8.02
CA SER A 113 9.45 2.75 -7.12
C SER A 113 10.77 2.01 -7.26
N SER A 114 11.85 2.73 -7.57
CA SER A 114 13.15 2.11 -7.83
C SER A 114 13.70 1.39 -6.60
N LYS A 115 14.50 0.34 -6.83
CA LYS A 115 15.14 -0.43 -5.76
C LYS A 115 15.90 0.47 -4.79
N ASP A 116 16.73 1.37 -5.33
CA ASP A 116 17.56 2.26 -4.52
C ASP A 116 16.72 3.22 -3.69
N PHE A 117 15.63 3.75 -4.28
CA PHE A 117 14.68 4.58 -3.54
C PHE A 117 14.05 3.81 -2.38
N LEU A 118 13.56 2.58 -2.62
CA LEU A 118 12.90 1.78 -1.59
C LEU A 118 13.86 1.40 -0.45
N ILE A 119 15.10 1.04 -0.78
CA ILE A 119 16.16 0.74 0.22
C ILE A 119 16.47 1.99 1.05
N ALA A 120 16.69 3.13 0.40
CA ALA A 120 16.95 4.40 1.08
C ALA A 120 15.76 4.83 1.95
N ALA A 121 14.54 4.70 1.46
CA ALA A 121 13.32 5.01 2.20
C ALA A 121 13.20 4.14 3.46
N LYS A 122 13.46 2.82 3.35
CA LYS A 122 13.45 1.91 4.52
C LYS A 122 14.47 2.31 5.56
N HIS A 123 15.70 2.61 5.14
CA HIS A 123 16.76 3.08 6.05
C HIS A 123 16.38 4.40 6.75
N LEU A 124 15.84 5.36 6.00
CA LEU A 124 15.38 6.63 6.55
C LEU A 124 14.23 6.45 7.55
N CYS A 125 13.27 5.56 7.25
CA CYS A 125 12.18 5.23 8.17
C CYS A 125 12.70 4.65 9.48
N GLN A 126 13.61 3.68 9.42
CA GLN A 126 14.20 3.05 10.61
C GLN A 126 14.97 4.08 11.45
N LYS A 127 15.86 4.87 10.83
CA LYS A 127 16.66 5.90 11.50
C LYS A 127 15.81 6.94 12.23
N ASN A 128 14.65 7.31 11.68
CA ASN A 128 13.78 8.37 12.20
C ASN A 128 12.55 7.86 12.94
N LYS A 129 12.43 6.55 13.18
CA LYS A 129 11.27 5.92 13.82
C LYS A 129 9.96 6.33 13.13
N ILE A 130 9.90 6.12 11.81
CA ILE A 130 8.75 6.35 10.93
C ILE A 130 8.24 4.98 10.50
N LEU A 131 6.94 4.73 10.57
CA LEU A 131 6.36 3.49 10.04
C LEU A 131 6.35 3.53 8.51
N MET A 132 6.84 2.45 7.89
CA MET A 132 6.80 2.28 6.44
C MET A 132 5.57 1.48 6.06
N VAL A 133 4.69 2.09 5.27
CA VAL A 133 3.46 1.47 4.78
C VAL A 133 3.58 1.26 3.28
N PHE A 134 3.44 0.00 2.84
CA PHE A 134 3.33 -0.32 1.41
C PHE A 134 1.88 -0.52 1.02
N ASP A 135 1.46 0.25 0.04
CA ASP A 135 0.19 0.05 -0.64
C ASP A 135 0.37 -1.01 -1.74
N GLU A 136 -0.03 -2.23 -1.41
CA GLU A 136 0.01 -3.38 -2.32
C GLU A 136 -1.38 -3.69 -2.93
N ILE A 137 -2.31 -2.74 -2.84
CA ILE A 137 -3.66 -2.90 -3.39
C ILE A 137 -3.62 -3.18 -4.89
N TYR A 138 -2.68 -2.55 -5.61
CA TYR A 138 -2.50 -2.79 -7.03
C TYR A 138 -1.46 -3.88 -7.32
N SER A 139 -0.33 -3.87 -6.64
CA SER A 139 0.83 -4.69 -6.95
C SER A 139 0.80 -6.10 -6.38
N GLY A 140 -0.01 -6.34 -5.34
CA GLY A 140 -0.10 -7.62 -4.66
C GLY A 140 -0.78 -8.73 -5.46
N PHE A 141 -0.71 -9.94 -4.93
CA PHE A 141 -1.33 -11.16 -5.47
C PHE A 141 -0.90 -11.48 -6.92
N GLY A 142 0.38 -11.32 -7.21
CA GLY A 142 0.97 -11.74 -8.48
C GLY A 142 0.90 -10.74 -9.60
N LYS A 143 0.13 -9.66 -9.51
CA LYS A 143 -0.08 -8.71 -10.62
C LYS A 143 1.21 -8.16 -11.23
N CYS A 144 2.25 -7.99 -10.43
CA CYS A 144 3.57 -7.51 -10.86
C CYS A 144 4.63 -8.63 -10.88
N GLY A 145 4.22 -9.90 -10.99
CA GLY A 145 5.11 -11.05 -11.09
C GLY A 145 5.65 -11.59 -9.76
N TYR A 146 5.23 -11.04 -8.63
CA TYR A 146 5.58 -11.48 -7.28
C TYR A 146 4.31 -11.61 -6.45
N ASP A 147 4.27 -12.53 -5.48
CA ASP A 147 3.12 -12.63 -4.54
C ASP A 147 2.76 -11.24 -3.99
N PHE A 148 3.79 -10.55 -3.50
CA PHE A 148 3.76 -9.16 -3.10
C PHE A 148 5.01 -8.46 -3.56
N TYR A 149 4.88 -7.21 -3.97
CA TYR A 149 5.98 -6.47 -4.57
C TYR A 149 7.15 -6.23 -3.61
N PHE A 150 6.88 -6.12 -2.30
CA PHE A 150 7.94 -5.98 -1.30
C PHE A 150 8.93 -7.15 -1.31
N LYS A 151 8.52 -8.33 -1.78
CA LYS A 151 9.39 -9.51 -1.93
C LYS A 151 10.42 -9.34 -3.04
N LYS A 152 10.12 -8.54 -4.07
CA LYS A 152 11.01 -8.30 -5.21
C LYS A 152 12.42 -7.85 -4.78
N TYR A 153 12.48 -7.01 -3.77
CA TYR A 153 13.74 -6.45 -3.28
C TYR A 153 14.04 -6.80 -1.82
N GLY A 154 13.26 -7.70 -1.22
CA GLY A 154 13.43 -8.13 0.17
C GLY A 154 13.20 -7.04 1.21
N ILE A 155 12.47 -5.97 0.86
CA ILE A 155 12.20 -4.84 1.75
C ILE A 155 10.97 -5.16 2.59
N LYS A 156 11.12 -5.14 3.91
CA LYS A 156 10.03 -5.44 4.85
C LYS A 156 9.35 -4.16 5.34
N PRO A 157 8.13 -3.84 4.88
CA PRO A 157 7.35 -2.75 5.44
C PRO A 157 6.85 -3.10 6.85
N ASP A 158 6.38 -2.10 7.59
CA ASP A 158 5.76 -2.30 8.89
C ASP A 158 4.26 -2.62 8.75
N ILE A 159 3.66 -2.10 7.69
CA ILE A 159 2.24 -2.29 7.34
C ILE A 159 2.14 -2.47 5.82
N ILE A 160 1.23 -3.34 5.38
CA ILE A 160 0.78 -3.42 3.98
C ILE A 160 -0.72 -3.26 3.90
N THR A 161 -1.20 -2.70 2.79
CA THR A 161 -2.63 -2.65 2.46
C THR A 161 -2.93 -3.49 1.25
N LEU A 162 -4.05 -4.20 1.27
CA LEU A 162 -4.46 -5.21 0.31
C LEU A 162 -5.91 -4.99 -0.12
N SER A 163 -6.22 -5.25 -1.38
CA SER A 163 -7.58 -5.25 -1.94
C SER A 163 -7.57 -5.90 -3.34
N LYS A 164 -8.45 -5.51 -4.22
CA LYS A 164 -8.52 -5.97 -5.62
C LYS A 164 -8.43 -7.51 -5.72
N SER A 165 -7.26 -8.04 -6.09
CA SER A 165 -7.05 -9.48 -6.27
C SER A 165 -7.23 -10.29 -4.99
N LEU A 166 -7.25 -9.68 -3.80
CA LEU A 166 -7.55 -10.35 -2.54
C LEU A 166 -8.89 -11.06 -2.56
N GLY A 167 -9.90 -10.43 -3.14
CA GLY A 167 -11.26 -10.97 -3.28
C GLY A 167 -11.49 -11.86 -4.50
N GLY A 168 -10.44 -12.25 -5.24
CA GLY A 168 -10.54 -13.13 -6.40
C GLY A 168 -11.42 -12.58 -7.54
N GLY A 169 -11.71 -11.29 -7.56
CA GLY A 169 -12.64 -10.65 -8.49
C GLY A 169 -14.12 -10.85 -8.17
N LYS A 170 -14.44 -11.52 -7.06
CA LYS A 170 -15.83 -11.83 -6.64
C LYS A 170 -16.29 -11.06 -5.41
N SER A 171 -15.44 -10.86 -4.43
CA SER A 171 -15.82 -10.29 -3.13
C SER A 171 -15.25 -8.91 -2.90
N SER A 172 -16.07 -8.06 -2.27
CA SER A 172 -15.66 -6.73 -1.82
C SER A 172 -14.91 -6.82 -0.49
N ILE A 173 -13.65 -7.26 -0.56
CA ILE A 173 -12.81 -7.41 0.61
C ILE A 173 -11.48 -6.69 0.42
N SER A 174 -10.99 -6.13 1.50
CA SER A 174 -9.68 -5.52 1.62
C SER A 174 -9.09 -5.81 2.99
N ALA A 175 -7.83 -5.49 3.19
CA ALA A 175 -7.21 -5.67 4.49
C ALA A 175 -6.02 -4.71 4.65
N TYR A 176 -5.68 -4.38 5.89
CA TYR A 176 -4.32 -4.01 6.21
C TYR A 176 -3.70 -5.06 7.12
N VAL A 177 -2.42 -5.28 6.93
CA VAL A 177 -1.66 -6.29 7.68
C VAL A 177 -0.45 -5.64 8.31
N THR A 178 -0.18 -5.97 9.55
CA THR A 178 0.90 -5.35 10.31
C THR A 178 1.71 -6.38 11.11
N ASN A 179 2.87 -5.94 11.59
CA ASN A 179 3.70 -6.74 12.48
C ASN A 179 3.21 -6.66 13.94
N LYS A 180 3.77 -7.51 14.78
CA LYS A 180 3.42 -7.62 16.20
C LYS A 180 3.63 -6.32 16.99
N ASP A 181 4.71 -5.58 16.70
CA ASP A 181 5.04 -4.37 17.45
C ASP A 181 4.01 -3.28 17.17
N VAL A 182 3.66 -3.06 15.91
CA VAL A 182 2.64 -2.09 15.52
C VAL A 182 1.28 -2.45 16.12
N PHE A 183 0.86 -3.73 16.01
CA PHE A 183 -0.41 -4.18 16.60
C PHE A 183 -0.44 -3.96 18.11
N LYS A 184 0.57 -4.47 18.84
CA LYS A 184 0.58 -4.38 20.31
C LYS A 184 0.57 -2.96 20.83
N LYS A 185 1.33 -2.06 20.24
CA LYS A 185 1.39 -0.65 20.68
C LYS A 185 0.14 0.14 20.31
N SER A 186 -0.58 -0.26 19.24
CA SER A 186 -1.77 0.47 18.79
C SER A 186 -3.06 -0.08 19.40
N TYR A 187 -3.30 -1.40 19.23
CA TYR A 187 -4.57 -2.04 19.56
C TYR A 187 -4.42 -3.24 20.51
N GLY A 188 -3.24 -3.48 21.07
CA GLY A 188 -2.95 -4.66 21.89
C GLY A 188 -3.51 -4.64 23.31
N THR A 189 -4.35 -3.66 23.66
CA THR A 189 -5.09 -3.59 24.93
C THR A 189 -6.58 -3.76 24.69
N LEU A 190 -7.34 -4.17 25.73
CA LEU A 190 -8.79 -4.33 25.62
C LEU A 190 -9.48 -3.04 25.13
N GLY A 191 -9.14 -1.89 25.71
CA GLY A 191 -9.67 -0.60 25.25
C GLY A 191 -9.16 -0.18 23.88
N GLY A 192 -7.95 -0.61 23.50
CA GLY A 192 -7.37 -0.35 22.17
C GLY A 192 -8.07 -1.12 21.05
N SER A 193 -8.52 -2.35 21.33
CA SER A 193 -9.19 -3.19 20.33
C SER A 193 -10.53 -2.62 19.82
N LEU A 194 -11.18 -1.77 20.60
CA LEU A 194 -12.44 -1.13 20.25
C LEU A 194 -12.28 0.15 19.40
N LEU A 195 -11.05 0.61 19.19
CA LEU A 195 -10.80 1.86 18.46
C LEU A 195 -11.03 1.77 16.96
N HIS A 196 -11.05 0.57 16.40
CA HIS A 196 -11.25 0.37 14.97
C HIS A 196 -12.14 -0.83 14.71
N SER A 197 -13.24 -0.60 14.04
CA SER A 197 -14.19 -1.64 13.61
C SER A 197 -14.95 -1.15 12.37
N THR A 198 -15.47 -2.09 11.59
CA THR A 198 -16.44 -1.86 10.53
C THR A 198 -17.54 -2.91 10.65
N THR A 199 -18.77 -2.59 10.27
CA THR A 199 -19.94 -3.46 10.45
C THR A 199 -19.76 -4.81 9.74
N TYR A 200 -19.21 -4.79 8.54
CA TYR A 200 -19.06 -5.96 7.68
C TYR A 200 -17.62 -6.45 7.58
N ASN A 201 -16.80 -6.23 8.58
CA ASN A 201 -15.46 -6.79 8.58
C ASN A 201 -15.52 -8.31 8.80
N SER A 202 -14.64 -9.03 8.11
CA SER A 202 -14.48 -10.49 8.30
C SER A 202 -15.75 -11.31 8.07
N LEU A 203 -16.62 -10.92 7.12
CA LEU A 203 -17.73 -11.75 6.73
C LEU A 203 -17.22 -13.12 6.25
N ALA A 204 -17.92 -14.19 6.66
CA ALA A 204 -17.49 -15.56 6.41
C ALA A 204 -17.32 -15.86 4.91
N GLU A 205 -18.25 -15.39 4.08
CA GLU A 205 -18.24 -15.58 2.63
C GLU A 205 -17.02 -14.95 1.96
N GLU A 206 -16.68 -13.72 2.36
CA GLU A 206 -15.52 -13.01 1.84
C GLU A 206 -14.22 -13.62 2.33
N CYS A 207 -14.17 -14.04 3.58
CA CYS A 207 -13.00 -14.75 4.12
C CYS A 207 -12.80 -16.10 3.40
N ALA A 208 -13.86 -16.84 3.12
CA ALA A 208 -13.80 -18.08 2.34
C ALA A 208 -13.29 -17.82 0.91
N THR A 209 -13.75 -16.73 0.29
CA THR A 209 -13.25 -16.30 -1.03
C THR A 209 -11.75 -16.00 -1.00
N VAL A 210 -11.24 -15.33 0.04
CA VAL A 210 -9.80 -15.05 0.20
C VAL A 210 -9.00 -16.33 0.36
N ILE A 211 -9.50 -17.29 1.16
CA ILE A 211 -8.85 -18.57 1.36
C ILE A 211 -8.73 -19.30 0.02
N GLU A 212 -9.83 -19.42 -0.72
CA GLU A 212 -9.83 -20.12 -2.01
C GLU A 212 -8.99 -19.40 -3.06
N THR A 213 -9.07 -18.07 -3.16
CA THR A 213 -8.21 -17.26 -4.05
C THR A 213 -6.73 -17.51 -3.76
N THR A 214 -6.36 -17.51 -2.49
CA THR A 214 -4.97 -17.74 -2.07
C THR A 214 -4.50 -19.15 -2.41
N LYS A 215 -5.37 -20.13 -2.21
CA LYS A 215 -5.12 -21.54 -2.56
C LYS A 215 -4.89 -21.70 -4.07
N LEU A 216 -5.81 -21.21 -4.89
CA LEU A 216 -5.70 -21.28 -6.36
C LEU A 216 -4.43 -20.60 -6.89
N ILE A 217 -4.06 -19.43 -6.38
CA ILE A 217 -2.82 -18.74 -6.78
C ILE A 217 -1.59 -19.62 -6.54
N ASN A 218 -1.58 -20.38 -5.42
CA ASN A 218 -0.45 -21.24 -5.06
C ASN A 218 -0.47 -22.56 -5.86
N GLU A 219 -1.63 -23.24 -5.92
CA GLU A 219 -1.77 -24.56 -6.54
C GLU A 219 -1.59 -24.48 -8.06
N ASP A 220 -2.23 -23.54 -8.72
CA ASP A 220 -2.15 -23.36 -10.17
C ASP A 220 -0.82 -22.72 -10.63
N LYS A 221 0.06 -22.42 -9.70
CA LYS A 221 1.37 -21.79 -10.00
C LYS A 221 1.22 -20.54 -10.86
N ILE A 222 0.12 -19.79 -10.64
CA ILE A 222 -0.25 -18.62 -11.46
C ILE A 222 0.93 -17.67 -11.62
N ILE A 223 1.62 -17.35 -10.52
CA ILE A 223 2.75 -16.40 -10.55
C ILE A 223 3.92 -16.93 -11.39
N LYS A 224 4.20 -18.23 -11.35
CA LYS A 224 5.23 -18.83 -12.22
C LYS A 224 4.88 -18.77 -13.70
N ASN A 225 3.59 -18.84 -14.01
CA ASN A 225 3.13 -18.75 -15.41
C ASN A 225 3.17 -17.31 -15.93
N LEU A 226 3.10 -16.29 -15.07
CA LEU A 226 3.18 -14.89 -15.47
C LEU A 226 4.49 -14.55 -16.18
N SER A 227 5.63 -15.13 -15.79
CA SER A 227 6.91 -14.88 -16.46
C SER A 227 6.91 -15.37 -17.92
N LYS A 228 6.25 -16.49 -18.19
CA LYS A 228 6.10 -17.01 -19.57
C LYS A 228 5.18 -16.10 -20.40
N LEU A 229 4.08 -15.65 -19.80
CA LEU A 229 3.16 -14.71 -20.46
C LEU A 229 3.83 -13.35 -20.71
N ASP A 230 4.62 -12.84 -19.77
CA ASP A 230 5.38 -11.59 -19.94
C ASP A 230 6.32 -11.66 -21.16
N THR A 231 7.07 -12.74 -21.30
CA THR A 231 7.95 -12.96 -22.46
C THR A 231 7.16 -13.02 -23.78
N LEU A 232 6.04 -13.75 -23.78
CA LEU A 232 5.19 -13.87 -24.96
C LEU A 232 4.57 -12.51 -25.34
N ILE A 233 4.03 -11.78 -24.37
CA ILE A 233 3.41 -10.46 -24.60
C ILE A 233 4.46 -9.47 -25.12
N LYS A 234 5.63 -9.41 -24.52
CA LYS A 234 6.73 -8.54 -24.95
C LYS A 234 7.10 -8.82 -26.41
N SER A 235 7.34 -10.08 -26.77
CA SER A 235 7.69 -10.43 -28.16
C SER A 235 6.61 -10.02 -29.15
N LYS A 236 5.33 -10.15 -28.77
CA LYS A 236 4.21 -9.73 -29.62
C LYS A 236 4.10 -8.21 -29.75
N LEU A 237 4.33 -7.48 -28.65
CA LEU A 237 4.33 -6.01 -28.65
C LEU A 237 5.51 -5.45 -29.47
N ASP A 238 6.70 -6.04 -29.36
CA ASP A 238 7.87 -5.65 -30.14
C ASP A 238 7.62 -5.88 -31.65
N ASN A 239 6.98 -6.99 -32.02
CA ASN A 239 6.58 -7.25 -33.40
C ASN A 239 5.53 -6.22 -33.92
N LEU A 240 4.54 -5.88 -33.09
CA LEU A 240 3.57 -4.83 -33.44
C LEU A 240 4.26 -3.46 -33.60
N LYS A 241 5.14 -3.10 -32.67
CA LYS A 241 5.90 -1.85 -32.73
C LYS A 241 6.79 -1.75 -33.95
N SER A 242 7.34 -2.88 -34.45
CA SER A 242 8.13 -2.90 -35.69
C SER A 242 7.25 -2.73 -36.95
N LYS A 243 5.99 -3.14 -36.88
CA LYS A 243 5.04 -3.02 -38.01
C LYS A 243 4.32 -1.66 -38.05
N TYR A 244 4.17 -1.05 -36.92
CA TYR A 244 3.42 0.21 -36.71
C TYR A 244 4.25 1.13 -35.82
N PRO A 245 5.30 1.77 -36.38
CA PRO A 245 6.22 2.65 -35.65
C PRO A 245 5.56 3.93 -35.13
#